data_59b94920466d1be0a5fc12c4c214b86c
#
_entry.id   59b94920466d1be0a5fc12c4c214b86c
#
_cell.length_a   1.000
_cell.length_b   1.000
_cell.length_c   1.000
_cell.angle_alpha   90.00
_cell.angle_beta   90.00
_cell.angle_gamma   90.00
#
_symmetry.space_group_name_H-M   'P 1'
#
loop_
_entity.id
_entity.type
_entity.pdbx_description
1 polymer ?
#
loop_
_entity_poly.entity_id
_entity_poly.type
_entity_poly.pdbx_seq_one_letter_code
_entity_poly.pdbx_strand_id
1 'polypeptide(L)'
;MNIRQLGAHDAPFYQPLRLRALREHPEAFGSSLEVEQSLSLEQVALQLEDTSGNSVSFGTWLDGQLVGTVNLYRSPRPKTRHKATLGGMYVAPEARGNRIGKTLLEHTLSCARTMDGLEDVTLAVTVGNNAARRLYLGAGFVPYGVEPRYIKLGNRYFDIEWMILRLVA
;
A
#
# COMPACT_ATOMS: atom_id res chain seq x y z
N MET A 1 -4.49 16.34 11.15
CA MET A 1 -4.08 15.24 10.25
C MET A 1 -2.67 15.54 9.74
N ASN A 2 -1.74 14.63 9.94
CA ASN A 2 -0.36 14.75 9.47
C ASN A 2 -0.01 13.49 8.65
N ILE A 3 0.53 13.67 7.44
CA ILE A 3 1.02 12.58 6.59
C ILE A 3 2.53 12.73 6.49
N ARG A 4 3.24 11.67 6.77
CA ARG A 4 4.71 11.62 6.67
C ARG A 4 5.21 10.23 6.31
N GLN A 5 6.43 10.17 5.86
CA GLN A 5 7.15 8.91 5.72
C GLN A 5 7.32 8.25 7.08
N LEU A 6 7.13 6.93 7.09
CA LEU A 6 7.41 6.08 8.24
C LEU A 6 8.87 5.63 8.21
N GLY A 7 9.47 5.53 9.38
CA GLY A 7 10.82 5.04 9.58
C GLY A 7 10.88 3.96 10.67
N ALA A 8 12.09 3.51 11.01
CA ALA A 8 12.30 2.44 11.99
C ALA A 8 11.60 2.67 13.34
N HIS A 9 11.61 3.91 13.83
CA HIS A 9 10.97 4.30 15.11
C HIS A 9 9.44 4.19 15.09
N ASP A 10 8.82 4.07 13.93
CA ASP A 10 7.37 3.93 13.77
C ASP A 10 6.89 2.46 13.82
N ALA A 11 7.80 1.49 13.85
CA ALA A 11 7.45 0.07 13.87
C ALA A 11 6.44 -0.32 14.98
N PRO A 12 6.53 0.22 16.23
CA PRO A 12 5.56 -0.08 17.28
C PRO A 12 4.13 0.40 16.97
N PHE A 13 3.96 1.40 16.10
CA PHE A 13 2.66 1.91 15.67
C PHE A 13 2.20 1.25 14.37
N TYR A 14 3.14 0.99 13.46
CA TYR A 14 2.86 0.39 12.17
C TYR A 14 2.41 -1.06 12.28
N GLN A 15 3.12 -1.89 13.05
CA GLN A 15 2.83 -3.32 13.13
C GLN A 15 1.41 -3.62 13.62
N PRO A 16 0.89 -3.01 14.71
CA PRO A 16 -0.49 -3.25 15.14
C PRO A 16 -1.52 -2.87 14.08
N LEU A 17 -1.32 -1.73 13.38
CA LEU A 17 -2.22 -1.29 12.32
C LEU A 17 -2.18 -2.24 11.11
N ARG A 18 -0.98 -2.70 10.75
CA ARG A 18 -0.79 -3.68 9.67
C ARG A 18 -1.45 -5.01 9.97
N LEU A 19 -1.27 -5.55 11.17
CA LEU A 19 -1.90 -6.80 11.62
C LEU A 19 -3.43 -6.68 11.68
N ARG A 20 -3.94 -5.50 12.08
CA ARG A 20 -5.36 -5.20 12.05
C ARG A 20 -5.91 -5.24 10.61
N ALA A 21 -5.22 -4.61 9.67
CA ALA A 21 -5.60 -4.61 8.25
C ALA A 21 -5.73 -6.04 7.69
N LEU A 22 -4.73 -6.89 7.98
CA LEU A 22 -4.72 -8.29 7.53
C LEU A 22 -5.81 -9.14 8.18
N ARG A 23 -6.16 -8.85 9.43
CA ARG A 23 -7.25 -9.56 10.14
C ARG A 23 -8.62 -9.15 9.63
N GLU A 24 -8.83 -7.86 9.39
CA GLU A 24 -10.13 -7.33 8.94
C GLU A 24 -10.41 -7.59 7.46
N HIS A 25 -9.36 -7.59 6.63
CA HIS A 25 -9.47 -7.71 5.17
C HIS A 25 -8.42 -8.66 4.58
N PRO A 26 -8.40 -9.93 5.00
CA PRO A 26 -7.39 -10.88 4.51
C PRO A 26 -7.41 -11.06 2.99
N GLU A 27 -8.58 -10.88 2.35
CA GLU A 27 -8.76 -10.95 0.89
C GLU A 27 -8.16 -9.76 0.13
N ALA A 28 -7.80 -8.68 0.82
CA ALA A 28 -7.29 -7.47 0.18
C ALA A 28 -5.76 -7.42 0.08
N PHE A 29 -5.06 -8.37 0.70
CA PHE A 29 -3.61 -8.35 0.82
C PHE A 29 -2.98 -9.68 0.41
N GLY A 30 -1.85 -9.61 -0.29
CA GLY A 30 -1.07 -10.79 -0.65
C GLY A 30 -0.30 -11.41 0.52
N SER A 31 0.01 -10.62 1.55
CA SER A 31 0.66 -11.12 2.79
C SER A 31 -0.36 -11.77 3.71
N SER A 32 0.05 -12.77 4.49
CA SER A 32 -0.79 -13.40 5.50
C SER A 32 -0.55 -12.84 6.90
N LEU A 33 -1.60 -12.90 7.74
CA LEU A 33 -1.52 -12.49 9.14
C LEU A 33 -0.46 -13.29 9.90
N GLU A 34 -0.38 -14.61 9.65
CA GLU A 34 0.53 -15.53 10.32
C GLU A 34 1.99 -15.17 10.05
N VAL A 35 2.31 -14.80 8.82
CA VAL A 35 3.66 -14.37 8.44
C VAL A 35 4.01 -13.04 9.11
N GLU A 36 3.15 -12.05 8.96
CA GLU A 36 3.41 -10.69 9.47
C GLU A 36 3.47 -10.63 11.01
N GLN A 37 2.64 -11.40 11.71
CA GLN A 37 2.67 -11.45 13.18
C GLN A 37 3.89 -12.18 13.75
N SER A 38 4.58 -12.99 12.95
CA SER A 38 5.82 -13.65 13.35
C SER A 38 7.05 -12.72 13.31
N LEU A 39 6.91 -11.56 12.67
CA LEU A 39 8.00 -10.58 12.59
C LEU A 39 8.20 -9.88 13.93
N SER A 40 9.46 -9.77 14.37
CA SER A 40 9.82 -8.93 15.51
C SER A 40 9.69 -7.45 15.14
N LEU A 41 9.54 -6.58 16.15
CA LEU A 41 9.55 -5.13 15.92
C LEU A 41 10.83 -4.64 15.24
N GLU A 42 11.97 -5.27 15.52
CA GLU A 42 13.23 -4.96 14.87
C GLU A 42 13.18 -5.28 13.36
N GLN A 43 12.62 -6.43 12.99
CA GLN A 43 12.44 -6.79 11.58
C GLN A 43 11.49 -5.81 10.86
N VAL A 44 10.39 -5.41 11.51
CA VAL A 44 9.48 -4.39 10.97
C VAL A 44 10.18 -3.03 10.85
N ALA A 45 10.98 -2.64 11.84
CA ALA A 45 11.77 -1.41 11.79
C ALA A 45 12.73 -1.39 10.61
N LEU A 46 13.44 -2.48 10.35
CA LEU A 46 14.33 -2.63 9.19
C LEU A 46 13.57 -2.53 7.85
N GLN A 47 12.36 -3.08 7.78
CA GLN A 47 11.53 -2.95 6.57
C GLN A 47 11.08 -1.50 6.31
N LEU A 48 10.77 -0.74 7.36
CA LEU A 48 10.37 0.66 7.24
C LEU A 48 11.54 1.59 6.91
N GLU A 49 12.76 1.22 7.31
CA GLU A 49 13.99 2.00 7.12
C GLU A 49 14.71 1.65 5.81
N ASP A 50 14.02 1.15 4.79
CA ASP A 50 14.68 0.72 3.55
C ASP A 50 15.75 1.70 3.05
N THR A 51 17.01 1.33 3.27
CA THR A 51 18.19 2.09 2.87
C THR A 51 18.53 1.93 1.39
N SER A 52 17.88 1.00 0.69
CA SER A 52 18.08 0.77 -0.75
C SER A 52 17.45 1.84 -1.64
N GLY A 53 16.52 2.64 -1.06
CA GLY A 53 15.73 3.63 -1.79
C GLY A 53 14.70 3.02 -2.77
N ASN A 54 14.42 1.73 -2.63
CA ASN A 54 13.43 1.03 -3.46
C ASN A 54 12.06 0.92 -2.79
N SER A 55 11.96 1.18 -1.50
CA SER A 55 10.70 1.13 -0.75
C SER A 55 10.51 2.38 0.06
N VAL A 56 9.29 2.89 0.09
CA VAL A 56 8.89 3.97 0.99
C VAL A 56 7.49 3.70 1.52
N SER A 57 7.34 3.87 2.83
CA SER A 57 6.07 3.72 3.53
C SER A 57 5.61 5.08 4.04
N PHE A 58 4.34 5.42 3.82
CA PHE A 58 3.73 6.63 4.38
C PHE A 58 2.66 6.27 5.38
N GLY A 59 2.52 7.11 6.39
CA GLY A 59 1.50 6.99 7.42
C GLY A 59 0.73 8.28 7.62
N THR A 60 -0.56 8.14 7.91
CA THR A 60 -1.42 9.24 8.35
C THR A 60 -1.63 9.16 9.85
N TRP A 61 -1.38 10.27 10.52
CA TRP A 61 -1.49 10.43 11.96
C TRP A 61 -2.65 11.37 12.33
N LEU A 62 -3.51 10.92 13.26
CA LEU A 62 -4.55 11.72 13.90
C LEU A 62 -4.36 11.64 15.41
N ASP A 63 -4.28 12.78 16.08
CA ASP A 63 -4.18 12.87 17.54
C ASP A 63 -3.11 11.94 18.15
N GLY A 64 -1.96 11.83 17.46
CA GLY A 64 -0.85 10.97 17.86
C GLY A 64 -1.00 9.49 17.53
N GLN A 65 -2.09 9.08 16.90
CA GLN A 65 -2.32 7.70 16.48
C GLN A 65 -2.11 7.51 14.97
N LEU A 66 -1.45 6.43 14.59
CA LEU A 66 -1.32 6.03 13.20
C LEU A 66 -2.63 5.37 12.75
N VAL A 67 -3.34 6.00 11.82
CA VAL A 67 -4.67 5.56 11.37
C VAL A 67 -4.73 5.14 9.90
N GLY A 68 -3.68 5.37 9.14
CA GLY A 68 -3.61 4.96 7.74
C GLY A 68 -2.20 4.71 7.28
N THR A 69 -2.01 3.77 6.38
CA THR A 69 -0.70 3.43 5.77
C THR A 69 -0.83 3.16 4.29
N VAL A 70 0.26 3.34 3.57
CA VAL A 70 0.47 2.91 2.18
C VAL A 70 1.95 2.72 1.94
N ASN A 71 2.29 1.75 1.10
CA ASN A 71 3.67 1.45 0.72
C ASN A 71 3.84 1.60 -0.79
N LEU A 72 5.00 2.08 -1.20
CA LEU A 72 5.43 2.16 -2.60
C LEU A 72 6.73 1.38 -2.76
N TYR A 73 6.73 0.37 -3.62
CA TYR A 73 7.86 -0.51 -3.88
C TYR A 73 8.34 -0.33 -5.32
N ARG A 74 9.53 0.21 -5.49
CA ARG A 74 10.17 0.33 -6.81
C ARG A 74 10.89 -0.95 -7.16
N SER A 75 10.76 -1.43 -8.39
CA SER A 75 11.53 -2.59 -8.85
C SER A 75 13.03 -2.31 -8.78
N PRO A 76 13.84 -3.17 -8.12
CA PRO A 76 15.29 -3.01 -8.07
C PRO A 76 15.99 -3.44 -9.36
N ARG A 77 15.29 -4.13 -10.27
CA ARG A 77 15.85 -4.68 -11.51
C ARG A 77 16.01 -3.56 -12.55
N PRO A 78 17.19 -3.40 -13.19
CA PRO A 78 17.44 -2.28 -14.12
C PRO A 78 16.39 -2.12 -15.23
N LYS A 79 15.94 -3.23 -15.85
CA LYS A 79 14.95 -3.20 -16.95
C LYS A 79 13.52 -2.87 -16.52
N THR A 80 13.21 -2.92 -15.23
CA THR A 80 11.88 -2.63 -14.68
C THR A 80 11.93 -1.52 -13.62
N ARG A 81 13.08 -0.84 -13.45
CA ARG A 81 13.27 0.21 -12.45
C ARG A 81 12.39 1.46 -12.71
N HIS A 82 11.86 1.59 -13.90
CA HIS A 82 10.87 2.62 -14.25
C HIS A 82 9.48 2.35 -13.65
N LYS A 83 9.30 1.22 -12.95
CA LYS A 83 8.02 0.79 -12.36
C LYS A 83 8.10 0.71 -10.84
N ALA A 84 7.02 1.11 -10.19
CA ALA A 84 6.78 0.86 -8.78
C ALA A 84 5.41 0.21 -8.58
N THR A 85 5.24 -0.48 -7.46
CA THR A 85 3.97 -1.07 -7.04
C THR A 85 3.50 -0.38 -5.76
N LEU A 86 2.28 0.12 -5.77
CA LEU A 86 1.60 0.62 -4.60
C LEU A 86 0.89 -0.54 -3.91
N GLY A 87 1.11 -0.69 -2.62
CA GLY A 87 0.51 -1.77 -1.83
C GLY A 87 0.32 -1.41 -0.37
N GLY A 88 -0.23 -2.32 0.41
CA GLY A 88 -0.39 -2.15 1.85
C GLY A 88 -1.29 -0.98 2.25
N MET A 89 -2.15 -0.49 1.34
CA MET A 89 -3.01 0.64 1.63
C MET A 89 -4.17 0.25 2.55
N TYR A 90 -4.24 0.92 3.67
CA TYR A 90 -5.29 0.70 4.66
C TYR A 90 -5.57 1.98 5.43
N VAL A 91 -6.85 2.20 5.77
CA VAL A 91 -7.29 3.25 6.69
C VAL A 91 -8.21 2.62 7.72
N ALA A 92 -7.90 2.82 8.99
CA ALA A 92 -8.68 2.31 10.11
C ALA A 92 -10.15 2.75 9.99
N PRO A 93 -11.14 1.87 10.25
CA PRO A 93 -12.56 2.16 10.06
C PRO A 93 -13.02 3.45 10.72
N GLU A 94 -12.58 3.70 11.95
CA GLU A 94 -12.92 4.89 12.74
C GLU A 94 -12.40 6.21 12.13
N ALA A 95 -11.41 6.14 11.26
CA ALA A 95 -10.82 7.30 10.58
C ALA A 95 -11.38 7.50 9.15
N ARG A 96 -12.20 6.57 8.65
CA ARG A 96 -12.78 6.66 7.30
C ARG A 96 -13.77 7.83 7.19
N GLY A 97 -14.13 8.21 5.96
CA GLY A 97 -15.05 9.34 5.71
C GLY A 97 -14.37 10.70 5.64
N ASN A 98 -13.17 10.87 6.17
CA ASN A 98 -12.41 12.13 6.24
C ASN A 98 -11.41 12.33 5.08
N ARG A 99 -11.63 11.68 3.95
CA ARG A 99 -10.75 11.71 2.76
C ARG A 99 -9.31 11.24 3.00
N ILE A 100 -9.03 10.62 4.15
CA ILE A 100 -7.67 10.18 4.53
C ILE A 100 -7.05 9.30 3.44
N GLY A 101 -7.77 8.30 2.96
CA GLY A 101 -7.26 7.43 1.90
C GLY A 101 -6.89 8.19 0.62
N LYS A 102 -7.72 9.16 0.23
CA LYS A 102 -7.43 10.01 -0.94
C LYS A 102 -6.18 10.84 -0.74
N THR A 103 -6.09 11.57 0.38
CA THR A 103 -4.94 12.44 0.67
C THR A 103 -3.65 11.64 0.82
N LEU A 104 -3.72 10.46 1.45
CA LEU A 104 -2.57 9.56 1.59
C LEU A 104 -2.09 9.05 0.23
N LEU A 105 -3.01 8.65 -0.66
CA LEU A 105 -2.70 8.24 -2.02
C LEU A 105 -2.08 9.38 -2.83
N GLU A 106 -2.67 10.57 -2.79
CA GLU A 106 -2.17 11.76 -3.48
C GLU A 106 -0.76 12.16 -3.02
N HIS A 107 -0.50 12.09 -1.71
CA HIS A 107 0.83 12.32 -1.15
C HIS A 107 1.85 11.31 -1.68
N THR A 108 1.50 10.03 -1.68
CA THR A 108 2.37 8.96 -2.19
C THR A 108 2.67 9.13 -3.68
N LEU A 109 1.67 9.47 -4.49
CA LEU A 109 1.85 9.71 -5.92
C LEU A 109 2.67 10.98 -6.20
N SER A 110 2.54 12.00 -5.34
CA SER A 110 3.40 13.19 -5.42
C SER A 110 4.87 12.84 -5.18
N CYS A 111 5.15 12.02 -4.17
CA CYS A 111 6.49 11.49 -3.93
C CYS A 111 6.99 10.64 -5.12
N ALA A 112 6.14 9.73 -5.65
CA ALA A 112 6.49 8.91 -6.80
C ALA A 112 6.94 9.75 -8.01
N ARG A 113 6.29 10.89 -8.26
CA ARG A 113 6.65 11.82 -9.36
C ARG A 113 8.01 12.48 -9.19
N THR A 114 8.55 12.54 -7.97
CA THR A 114 9.90 13.09 -7.71
C THR A 114 11.00 12.03 -7.79
N MET A 115 10.64 10.75 -7.92
CA MET A 115 11.63 9.67 -8.01
C MET A 115 12.21 9.61 -9.42
N ASP A 116 13.50 9.86 -9.54
CA ASP A 116 14.20 9.88 -10.83
C ASP A 116 14.01 8.58 -11.62
N GLY A 117 13.58 8.71 -12.90
CA GLY A 117 13.36 7.59 -13.81
C GLY A 117 12.19 6.66 -13.43
N LEU A 118 11.30 7.06 -12.51
CA LEU A 118 10.05 6.34 -12.27
C LEU A 118 8.97 6.86 -13.22
N GLU A 119 8.37 5.96 -13.99
CA GLU A 119 7.40 6.29 -15.04
C GLU A 119 6.00 5.75 -14.74
N ASP A 120 5.91 4.55 -14.18
CA ASP A 120 4.65 3.84 -13.95
C ASP A 120 4.49 3.44 -12.48
N VAL A 121 3.29 3.62 -11.95
CA VAL A 121 2.85 3.00 -10.68
C VAL A 121 1.77 1.99 -10.98
N THR A 122 1.94 0.77 -10.50
CA THR A 122 0.95 -0.31 -10.60
C THR A 122 0.37 -0.63 -9.22
N LEU A 123 -0.81 -1.22 -9.22
CA LEU A 123 -1.42 -1.80 -8.01
C LEU A 123 -2.33 -2.95 -8.38
N ALA A 124 -2.65 -3.78 -7.38
CA ALA A 124 -3.67 -4.80 -7.47
C ALA A 124 -4.83 -4.47 -6.51
N VAL A 125 -6.05 -4.60 -6.97
CA VAL A 125 -7.26 -4.47 -6.14
C VAL A 125 -8.11 -5.71 -6.28
N THR A 126 -8.57 -6.26 -5.16
CA THR A 126 -9.45 -7.44 -5.16
C THR A 126 -10.76 -7.09 -5.85
N VAL A 127 -11.17 -7.93 -6.79
CA VAL A 127 -12.45 -7.78 -7.48
C VAL A 127 -13.59 -7.79 -6.45
N GLY A 128 -14.44 -6.78 -6.51
CA GLY A 128 -15.49 -6.56 -5.50
C GLY A 128 -15.13 -5.52 -4.43
N ASN A 129 -13.86 -5.13 -4.27
CA ASN A 129 -13.48 -4.01 -3.41
C ASN A 129 -13.75 -2.68 -4.12
N ASN A 130 -15.03 -2.35 -4.26
CA ASN A 130 -15.48 -1.18 -5.01
C ASN A 130 -15.04 0.15 -4.41
N ALA A 131 -14.84 0.20 -3.11
CA ALA A 131 -14.38 1.43 -2.44
C ALA A 131 -12.94 1.77 -2.83
N ALA A 132 -12.04 0.80 -2.74
CA ALA A 132 -10.64 0.96 -3.17
C ALA A 132 -10.56 1.21 -4.68
N ARG A 133 -11.30 0.44 -5.49
CA ARG A 133 -11.33 0.62 -6.95
C ARG A 133 -11.73 2.03 -7.36
N ARG A 134 -12.80 2.60 -6.75
CA ARG A 134 -13.21 3.99 -7.03
C ARG A 134 -12.15 5.00 -6.62
N LEU A 135 -11.47 4.77 -5.51
CA LEU A 135 -10.37 5.63 -5.05
C LEU A 135 -9.25 5.67 -6.09
N TYR A 136 -8.83 4.53 -6.60
CA TYR A 136 -7.74 4.43 -7.59
C TYR A 136 -8.14 4.99 -8.95
N LEU A 137 -9.36 4.71 -9.43
CA LEU A 137 -9.89 5.34 -10.65
C LEU A 137 -9.91 6.87 -10.53
N GLY A 138 -10.35 7.39 -9.38
CA GLY A 138 -10.37 8.83 -9.10
C GLY A 138 -8.98 9.47 -9.04
N ALA A 139 -7.93 8.69 -8.81
CA ALA A 139 -6.54 9.14 -8.85
C ALA A 139 -5.89 8.99 -10.25
N GLY A 140 -6.64 8.48 -11.24
CA GLY A 140 -6.18 8.34 -12.62
C GLY A 140 -5.62 6.96 -12.99
N PHE A 141 -5.68 5.98 -12.07
CA PHE A 141 -5.32 4.61 -12.43
C PHE A 141 -6.32 4.03 -13.43
N VAL A 142 -5.82 3.28 -14.40
CA VAL A 142 -6.64 2.55 -15.38
C VAL A 142 -6.44 1.04 -15.22
N PRO A 143 -7.51 0.23 -15.26
CA PRO A 143 -7.38 -1.21 -15.23
C PRO A 143 -6.77 -1.72 -16.55
N TYR A 144 -5.93 -2.76 -16.47
CA TYR A 144 -5.33 -3.37 -17.65
C TYR A 144 -5.42 -4.90 -17.68
N GLY A 145 -5.92 -5.53 -16.63
CA GLY A 145 -6.11 -6.97 -16.60
C GLY A 145 -6.72 -7.48 -15.32
N VAL A 146 -7.31 -8.66 -15.37
CA VAL A 146 -7.80 -9.39 -14.21
C VAL A 146 -7.06 -10.72 -14.12
N GLU A 147 -6.50 -11.00 -12.94
CA GLU A 147 -5.89 -12.30 -12.65
C GLU A 147 -6.85 -13.12 -11.78
N PRO A 148 -7.38 -14.23 -12.33
CA PRO A 148 -8.32 -15.05 -11.60
C PRO A 148 -7.62 -15.86 -10.50
N ARG A 149 -8.33 -16.06 -9.39
CA ARG A 149 -7.91 -16.95 -8.30
C ARG A 149 -6.55 -16.58 -7.68
N TYR A 150 -6.22 -15.31 -7.67
CA TYR A 150 -4.92 -14.81 -7.19
C TYR A 150 -4.72 -15.02 -5.68
N ILE A 151 -5.74 -14.73 -4.87
CA ILE A 151 -5.69 -14.95 -3.42
C ILE A 151 -6.54 -16.17 -3.07
N LYS A 152 -5.98 -17.08 -2.25
CA LYS A 152 -6.68 -18.23 -1.71
C LYS A 152 -6.79 -18.12 -0.19
N LEU A 153 -8.01 -18.14 0.33
CA LEU A 153 -8.31 -18.19 1.77
C LEU A 153 -9.19 -19.43 2.05
N GLY A 154 -8.58 -20.45 2.67
CA GLY A 154 -9.25 -21.74 2.83
C GLY A 154 -9.67 -22.32 1.46
N ASN A 155 -10.96 -22.51 1.27
CA ASN A 155 -11.53 -23.02 0.00
C ASN A 155 -12.07 -21.90 -0.91
N ARG A 156 -11.87 -20.63 -0.55
CA ARG A 156 -12.32 -19.47 -1.34
C ARG A 156 -11.17 -18.88 -2.14
N TYR A 157 -11.48 -18.44 -3.34
CA TYR A 157 -10.54 -17.74 -4.22
C TYR A 157 -11.05 -16.35 -4.52
N PHE A 158 -10.12 -15.41 -4.66
CA PHE A 158 -10.40 -14.02 -4.99
C PHE A 158 -9.56 -13.62 -6.19
N ASP A 159 -10.24 -13.02 -7.15
CA ASP A 159 -9.60 -12.44 -8.33
C ASP A 159 -9.08 -11.05 -7.98
N ILE A 160 -8.04 -10.62 -8.67
CA ILE A 160 -7.53 -9.25 -8.58
C ILE A 160 -7.62 -8.54 -9.92
N GLU A 161 -7.91 -7.26 -9.89
CA GLU A 161 -7.79 -6.35 -11.02
C GLU A 161 -6.47 -5.60 -10.89
N TRP A 162 -5.62 -5.70 -11.91
CA TRP A 162 -4.39 -4.94 -12.03
C TRP A 162 -4.68 -3.57 -12.62
N MET A 163 -4.16 -2.53 -11.98
CA MET A 163 -4.32 -1.16 -12.43
C MET A 163 -2.97 -0.46 -12.56
N ILE A 164 -2.87 0.50 -13.47
CA ILE A 164 -1.65 1.27 -13.75
C ILE A 164 -1.95 2.75 -13.84
N LEU A 165 -1.03 3.57 -13.33
CA LEU A 165 -0.98 5.02 -13.53
C LEU A 165 0.35 5.38 -14.16
N ARG A 166 0.32 6.08 -15.31
CA ARG A 166 1.50 6.72 -15.88
C ARG A 166 1.75 8.06 -15.20
N LEU A 167 2.96 8.24 -14.69
CA LEU A 167 3.36 9.46 -13.97
C LEU A 167 3.85 10.56 -14.93
N VAL A 168 4.36 10.14 -16.08
CA VAL A 168 4.86 11.02 -17.15
C VAL A 168 3.92 10.95 -18.34
N ALA A 169 3.72 12.09 -19.01
CA ALA A 169 2.89 12.20 -20.21
C ALA A 169 3.66 11.68 -21.44
#